data_0e1c347ede68ddd80352d23db063b5d7
#
_entry.id   0e1c347ede68ddd80352d23db063b5d7
#
_cell.length_a   1.000
_cell.length_b   1.000
_cell.length_c   1.000
_cell.angle_alpha   90.00
_cell.angle_beta   90.00
_cell.angle_gamma   90.00
#
_symmetry.space_group_name_H-M   'P 1'
#
loop_
_entity.id
_entity.type
_entity.pdbx_description
1 polymer ?
#
loop_
_entity_poly.entity_id
_entity_poly.type
_entity_poly.pdbx_seq_one_letter_code
_entity_poly.pdbx_strand_id
1 'polypeptide(L)'
;MRPPQMPPGGAFGTFAASDGAELRYALWPGDGARGTVILQGGFTEFIEKHFESVADLLARGFAVASMDWRSQGLSHRFLANPQKIHATSFRRYADDLAEFQDRIVAPVLPGPYVILAHSMGGHITLRYLHNRPPAIACAVLSAPMVDIALPAKLRWLIAAIVGGAVSLGAGEAYAPGNRDYGAWKQKFEGNTLTSDPVRFQHAHSWIAENGRLASGGGTYGWLKAALRSVRLFDDRAYLDLFRTPICIVQAGDDKVVSNAAQDRFAGRVPCCELHRIDGARHELLKERDALRDQFWDIFDGFTARHI
;
A
#
# COMPACT_ATOMS: atom_id res chain seq x y z
N MET A 1 -18.09 13.71 -11.35
CA MET A 1 -17.12 13.23 -12.37
C MET A 1 -17.17 11.71 -12.36
N ARG A 2 -17.15 11.04 -13.52
CA ARG A 2 -17.10 9.57 -13.53
C ARG A 2 -15.68 9.10 -13.19
N PRO A 3 -15.50 8.12 -12.29
CA PRO A 3 -14.19 7.57 -12.01
C PRO A 3 -13.67 6.74 -13.20
N PRO A 4 -12.35 6.46 -13.28
CA PRO A 4 -11.78 5.58 -14.30
C PRO A 4 -12.49 4.23 -14.29
N GLN A 5 -12.89 3.74 -15.46
CA GLN A 5 -13.52 2.42 -15.60
C GLN A 5 -12.47 1.31 -15.41
N MET A 6 -12.93 0.11 -15.06
CA MET A 6 -12.08 -1.07 -15.02
C MET A 6 -11.38 -1.28 -16.37
N PRO A 7 -10.04 -1.35 -16.41
CA PRO A 7 -9.33 -1.64 -17.66
C PRO A 7 -9.79 -2.97 -18.31
N PRO A 8 -9.84 -3.03 -19.65
CA PRO A 8 -10.28 -4.23 -20.36
C PRO A 8 -9.49 -5.49 -19.96
N GLY A 9 -10.15 -6.64 -20.03
CA GLY A 9 -9.56 -7.94 -19.69
C GLY A 9 -9.47 -8.24 -18.19
N GLY A 10 -9.90 -7.30 -17.35
CA GLY A 10 -9.88 -7.50 -15.90
C GLY A 10 -11.04 -8.35 -15.39
N ALA A 11 -10.75 -9.16 -14.36
CA ALA A 11 -11.76 -9.94 -13.64
C ALA A 11 -11.52 -9.88 -12.13
N PHE A 12 -12.60 -9.70 -11.37
CA PHE A 12 -12.58 -9.82 -9.92
C PHE A 12 -12.74 -11.26 -9.46
N GLY A 13 -12.16 -11.59 -8.31
CA GLY A 13 -12.35 -12.83 -7.61
C GLY A 13 -12.17 -12.65 -6.10
N THR A 14 -12.39 -13.73 -5.36
CA THR A 14 -12.10 -13.81 -3.92
C THR A 14 -11.34 -15.10 -3.61
N PHE A 15 -10.57 -15.08 -2.54
CA PHE A 15 -9.95 -16.29 -1.97
C PHE A 15 -10.00 -16.25 -0.45
N ALA A 16 -10.09 -17.40 0.16
CA ALA A 16 -9.98 -17.52 1.61
C ALA A 16 -8.51 -17.59 2.01
N ALA A 17 -8.06 -16.65 2.84
CA ALA A 17 -6.76 -16.71 3.49
C ALA A 17 -6.73 -17.88 4.49
N SER A 18 -5.54 -18.26 4.97
CA SER A 18 -5.33 -19.41 5.87
C SER A 18 -6.10 -19.33 7.19
N ASP A 19 -6.50 -18.11 7.61
CA ASP A 19 -7.35 -17.87 8.78
C ASP A 19 -8.86 -17.76 8.47
N GLY A 20 -9.25 -18.05 7.22
CA GLY A 20 -10.63 -18.01 6.75
C GLY A 20 -11.13 -16.63 6.34
N ALA A 21 -10.32 -15.59 6.41
CA ALA A 21 -10.70 -14.27 5.92
C ALA A 21 -10.85 -14.28 4.39
N GLU A 22 -12.01 -13.88 3.87
CA GLU A 22 -12.21 -13.73 2.44
C GLU A 22 -11.59 -12.43 1.94
N LEU A 23 -10.63 -12.52 1.01
CA LEU A 23 -9.93 -11.40 0.42
C LEU A 23 -10.31 -11.25 -1.05
N ARG A 24 -10.69 -10.02 -1.45
CA ARG A 24 -11.01 -9.71 -2.84
C ARG A 24 -9.74 -9.38 -3.61
N TYR A 25 -9.71 -9.81 -4.87
CA TYR A 25 -8.64 -9.48 -5.81
C TYR A 25 -9.19 -9.16 -7.20
N ALA A 26 -8.34 -8.64 -8.07
CA ALA A 26 -8.56 -8.52 -9.49
C ALA A 26 -7.30 -8.89 -10.26
N LEU A 27 -7.48 -9.54 -11.42
CA LEU A 27 -6.42 -9.95 -12.33
C LEU A 27 -6.68 -9.39 -13.72
N TRP A 28 -5.59 -8.95 -14.38
CA TRP A 28 -5.55 -8.54 -15.80
C TRP A 28 -4.43 -9.32 -16.47
N PRO A 29 -4.74 -10.41 -17.18
CA PRO A 29 -3.71 -11.32 -17.73
C PRO A 29 -2.75 -10.65 -18.73
N GLY A 30 -3.25 -9.70 -19.54
CA GLY A 30 -2.44 -9.07 -20.59
C GLY A 30 -1.98 -10.07 -21.66
N ASP A 31 -2.26 -9.80 -22.92
CA ASP A 31 -1.83 -10.68 -24.02
C ASP A 31 -0.31 -10.56 -24.21
N GLY A 32 0.40 -11.72 -24.16
CA GLY A 32 1.86 -11.76 -24.34
C GLY A 32 2.65 -10.96 -23.29
N ALA A 33 2.15 -10.87 -22.05
CA ALA A 33 2.74 -10.08 -20.99
C ALA A 33 4.22 -10.46 -20.74
N ARG A 34 5.08 -9.44 -20.62
CA ARG A 34 6.52 -9.58 -20.32
C ARG A 34 6.83 -9.93 -18.87
N GLY A 35 5.81 -10.07 -18.04
CA GLY A 35 5.84 -10.37 -16.61
C GLY A 35 4.59 -9.84 -15.95
N THR A 36 4.52 -9.98 -14.63
CA THR A 36 3.36 -9.54 -13.84
C THR A 36 3.74 -8.52 -12.80
N VAL A 37 2.98 -7.41 -12.73
CA VAL A 37 3.06 -6.46 -11.62
C VAL A 37 1.97 -6.76 -10.60
N ILE A 38 2.38 -7.03 -9.35
CA ILE A 38 1.48 -7.13 -8.20
C ILE A 38 1.35 -5.72 -7.62
N LEU A 39 0.23 -5.05 -7.95
CA LEU A 39 -0.05 -3.66 -7.54
C LEU A 39 -0.79 -3.65 -6.22
N GLN A 40 -0.20 -3.04 -5.19
CA GLN A 40 -0.74 -3.02 -3.83
C GLN A 40 -0.99 -1.61 -3.32
N GLY A 41 -2.23 -1.37 -2.92
CA GLY A 41 -2.66 -0.08 -2.36
C GLY A 41 -2.18 0.17 -0.93
N GLY A 42 -2.35 1.42 -0.48
CA GLY A 42 -2.04 1.88 0.86
C GLY A 42 -3.19 1.72 1.86
N PHE A 43 -3.11 2.52 2.93
CA PHE A 43 -4.13 2.58 3.96
C PHE A 43 -5.39 3.29 3.45
N THR A 44 -6.57 2.73 3.70
CA THR A 44 -7.89 3.18 3.21
C THR A 44 -8.10 3.09 1.69
N GLU A 45 -7.22 2.38 0.98
CA GLU A 45 -7.33 2.20 -0.46
C GLU A 45 -8.04 0.90 -0.84
N PHE A 46 -8.44 0.82 -2.11
CA PHE A 46 -9.15 -0.30 -2.70
C PHE A 46 -8.81 -0.40 -4.20
N ILE A 47 -9.05 -1.54 -4.81
CA ILE A 47 -8.60 -1.86 -6.18
C ILE A 47 -9.02 -0.81 -7.20
N GLU A 48 -10.28 -0.37 -7.19
CA GLU A 48 -10.83 0.57 -8.18
C GLU A 48 -10.10 1.92 -8.17
N LYS A 49 -9.56 2.35 -7.04
CA LYS A 49 -8.74 3.55 -6.94
C LYS A 49 -7.52 3.50 -7.86
N HIS A 50 -7.03 2.30 -8.16
CA HIS A 50 -5.82 2.08 -8.93
C HIS A 50 -6.04 1.77 -10.42
N PHE A 51 -7.27 1.80 -10.95
CA PHE A 51 -7.56 1.43 -12.35
C PHE A 51 -6.75 2.23 -13.38
N GLU A 52 -6.48 3.51 -13.13
CA GLU A 52 -5.60 4.30 -13.99
C GLU A 52 -4.17 3.73 -14.02
N SER A 53 -3.62 3.39 -12.85
CA SER A 53 -2.28 2.76 -12.76
C SER A 53 -2.25 1.36 -13.34
N VAL A 54 -3.36 0.61 -13.27
CA VAL A 54 -3.50 -0.68 -13.96
C VAL A 54 -3.41 -0.47 -15.47
N ALA A 55 -4.12 0.52 -16.02
CA ALA A 55 -4.07 0.83 -17.44
C ALA A 55 -2.65 1.20 -17.90
N ASP A 56 -1.90 1.97 -17.10
CA ASP A 56 -0.50 2.31 -17.40
C ASP A 56 0.42 1.09 -17.42
N LEU A 57 0.20 0.14 -16.51
CA LEU A 57 0.99 -1.10 -16.43
C LEU A 57 0.68 -2.04 -17.59
N LEU A 58 -0.59 -2.16 -17.97
CA LEU A 58 -1.01 -2.91 -19.16
C LEU A 58 -0.40 -2.31 -20.44
N ALA A 59 -0.41 -0.97 -20.57
CA ALA A 59 0.22 -0.27 -21.70
C ALA A 59 1.75 -0.48 -21.74
N ARG A 60 2.40 -0.80 -20.63
CA ARG A 60 3.80 -1.19 -20.52
C ARG A 60 4.06 -2.67 -20.80
N GLY A 61 3.03 -3.43 -21.17
CA GLY A 61 3.13 -4.86 -21.51
C GLY A 61 3.21 -5.78 -20.30
N PHE A 62 2.74 -5.38 -19.12
CA PHE A 62 2.64 -6.25 -17.95
C PHE A 62 1.23 -6.84 -17.83
N ALA A 63 1.15 -8.08 -17.33
CA ALA A 63 -0.03 -8.52 -16.61
C ALA A 63 -0.10 -7.82 -15.26
N VAL A 64 -1.30 -7.65 -14.71
CA VAL A 64 -1.48 -6.96 -13.42
C VAL A 64 -2.34 -7.81 -12.48
N ALA A 65 -1.94 -7.86 -11.22
CA ALA A 65 -2.71 -8.43 -10.13
C ALA A 65 -2.80 -7.41 -8.98
N SER A 66 -3.97 -7.31 -8.35
CA SER A 66 -4.15 -6.44 -7.19
C SER A 66 -5.15 -7.07 -6.21
N MET A 67 -4.99 -6.82 -4.92
CA MET A 67 -5.97 -7.25 -3.92
C MET A 67 -6.32 -6.13 -2.94
N ASP A 68 -7.54 -6.17 -2.41
CA ASP A 68 -7.92 -5.37 -1.25
C ASP A 68 -7.34 -6.00 0.01
N TRP A 69 -6.65 -5.20 0.81
CA TRP A 69 -6.18 -5.65 2.11
C TRP A 69 -7.35 -6.01 3.04
N ARG A 70 -7.12 -6.94 3.96
CA ARG A 70 -8.07 -7.21 5.05
C ARG A 70 -8.50 -5.92 5.75
N SER A 71 -9.76 -5.81 6.16
CA SER A 71 -10.40 -4.61 6.71
C SER A 71 -10.50 -3.41 5.75
N GLN A 72 -10.21 -3.57 4.45
CA GLN A 72 -10.30 -2.49 3.45
C GLN A 72 -11.00 -2.97 2.17
N GLY A 73 -11.38 -2.04 1.31
CA GLY A 73 -12.08 -2.34 0.05
C GLY A 73 -13.30 -3.22 0.27
N LEU A 74 -13.44 -4.27 -0.51
CA LEU A 74 -14.50 -5.27 -0.36
C LEU A 74 -13.98 -6.61 0.22
N SER A 75 -12.76 -6.64 0.77
CA SER A 75 -12.25 -7.74 1.56
C SER A 75 -12.90 -7.83 2.93
N HIS A 76 -12.74 -8.96 3.63
CA HIS A 76 -13.34 -9.25 4.93
C HIS A 76 -13.17 -8.11 5.94
N ARG A 77 -14.27 -7.73 6.58
CA ARG A 77 -14.35 -6.69 7.62
C ARG A 77 -14.57 -7.36 8.97
N PHE A 78 -13.63 -7.24 9.90
CA PHE A 78 -13.61 -7.99 11.15
C PHE A 78 -14.49 -7.40 12.26
N LEU A 79 -14.85 -6.12 12.18
CA LEU A 79 -15.59 -5.42 13.22
C LEU A 79 -17.02 -5.09 12.79
N ALA A 80 -17.92 -4.97 13.77
CA ALA A 80 -19.31 -4.60 13.54
C ALA A 80 -19.45 -3.26 12.77
N ASN A 81 -18.56 -2.28 13.06
CA ASN A 81 -18.42 -1.11 12.20
C ASN A 81 -17.41 -1.44 11.08
N PRO A 82 -17.89 -1.68 9.84
CA PRO A 82 -17.02 -2.10 8.73
C PRO A 82 -16.06 -1.01 8.25
N GLN A 83 -16.23 0.23 8.67
CA GLN A 83 -15.32 1.31 8.31
C GLN A 83 -14.04 1.35 9.16
N LYS A 84 -14.02 0.63 10.27
CA LYS A 84 -12.82 0.52 11.12
C LYS A 84 -11.80 -0.41 10.51
N ILE A 85 -10.61 0.11 10.22
CA ILE A 85 -9.48 -0.72 9.81
C ILE A 85 -8.84 -1.28 11.08
N HIS A 86 -8.90 -2.60 11.24
CA HIS A 86 -8.40 -3.29 12.41
C HIS A 86 -7.34 -4.33 12.05
N ALA A 87 -6.29 -4.38 12.83
CA ALA A 87 -5.27 -5.42 12.76
C ALA A 87 -4.58 -5.56 14.11
N THR A 88 -4.19 -6.79 14.45
CA THR A 88 -3.38 -7.09 15.63
C THR A 88 -1.91 -7.33 15.28
N SER A 89 -1.61 -7.57 14.00
CA SER A 89 -0.25 -7.82 13.50
C SER A 89 -0.12 -7.50 12.01
N PHE A 90 0.95 -6.81 11.63
CA PHE A 90 1.32 -6.60 10.23
C PHE A 90 1.91 -7.85 9.57
N ARG A 91 2.31 -8.85 10.34
CA ARG A 91 2.70 -10.15 9.79
C ARG A 91 1.56 -10.78 8.99
N ARG A 92 0.32 -10.67 9.48
CA ARG A 92 -0.85 -11.24 8.80
C ARG A 92 -1.07 -10.64 7.41
N TYR A 93 -0.83 -9.34 7.23
CA TYR A 93 -0.88 -8.72 5.89
C TYR A 93 0.22 -9.27 4.96
N ALA A 94 1.42 -9.52 5.49
CA ALA A 94 2.50 -10.11 4.69
C ALA A 94 2.21 -11.58 4.34
N ASP A 95 1.58 -12.34 5.25
CA ASP A 95 1.11 -13.70 4.98
C ASP A 95 0.01 -13.69 3.90
N ASP A 96 -0.94 -12.73 3.93
CA ASP A 96 -1.97 -12.56 2.89
C ASP A 96 -1.35 -12.29 1.51
N LEU A 97 -0.33 -11.42 1.44
CA LEU A 97 0.38 -11.13 0.19
C LEU A 97 1.10 -12.38 -0.34
N ALA A 98 1.69 -13.17 0.57
CA ALA A 98 2.31 -14.43 0.20
C ALA A 98 1.31 -15.43 -0.38
N GLU A 99 0.17 -15.61 0.31
CA GLU A 99 -0.90 -16.51 -0.16
C GLU A 99 -1.50 -16.03 -1.47
N PHE A 100 -1.71 -14.73 -1.64
CA PHE A 100 -2.19 -14.14 -2.89
C PHE A 100 -1.23 -14.45 -4.05
N GLN A 101 0.07 -14.20 -3.85
CA GLN A 101 1.08 -14.45 -4.87
C GLN A 101 1.16 -15.93 -5.24
N ASP A 102 1.19 -16.84 -4.25
CA ASP A 102 1.41 -18.27 -4.50
C ASP A 102 0.19 -18.99 -5.03
N ARG A 103 -1.00 -18.65 -4.51
CA ARG A 103 -2.23 -19.42 -4.79
C ARG A 103 -3.07 -18.82 -5.92
N ILE A 104 -2.93 -17.50 -6.16
CA ILE A 104 -3.78 -16.78 -7.10
C ILE A 104 -2.96 -16.27 -8.29
N VAL A 105 -1.85 -15.58 -8.04
CA VAL A 105 -1.07 -14.93 -9.11
C VAL A 105 -0.23 -15.94 -9.88
N ALA A 106 0.66 -16.64 -9.19
CA ALA A 106 1.64 -17.52 -9.84
C ALA A 106 1.05 -18.66 -10.68
N PRO A 107 -0.12 -19.24 -10.33
CA PRO A 107 -0.71 -20.29 -11.16
C PRO A 107 -1.27 -19.82 -12.52
N VAL A 108 -1.58 -18.53 -12.67
CA VAL A 108 -2.34 -18.02 -13.85
C VAL A 108 -1.68 -16.85 -14.56
N LEU A 109 -0.72 -16.16 -13.95
CA LEU A 109 -0.04 -15.02 -14.55
C LEU A 109 1.47 -15.30 -14.68
N PRO A 110 2.11 -14.87 -15.79
CA PRO A 110 3.51 -15.17 -16.04
C PRO A 110 4.46 -14.40 -15.14
N GLY A 111 5.59 -15.02 -14.74
CA GLY A 111 6.76 -14.30 -14.23
C GLY A 111 7.55 -13.62 -15.36
N PRO A 112 8.53 -12.79 -15.04
CA PRO A 112 8.95 -12.41 -13.69
C PRO A 112 7.92 -11.56 -12.93
N TYR A 113 7.93 -11.64 -11.59
CA TYR A 113 7.01 -10.88 -10.75
C TYR A 113 7.67 -9.63 -10.18
N VAL A 114 7.00 -8.50 -10.34
CA VAL A 114 7.39 -7.20 -9.78
C VAL A 114 6.31 -6.77 -8.79
N ILE A 115 6.69 -6.22 -7.63
CA ILE A 115 5.71 -5.57 -6.75
C ILE A 115 5.78 -4.07 -6.94
N LEU A 116 4.64 -3.44 -7.26
CA LEU A 116 4.44 -2.00 -7.16
C LEU A 116 3.50 -1.74 -5.98
N ALA A 117 4.01 -1.07 -4.93
CA ALA A 117 3.23 -0.90 -3.72
C ALA A 117 3.30 0.54 -3.19
N HIS A 118 2.13 1.04 -2.73
CA HIS A 118 2.01 2.38 -2.17
C HIS A 118 1.90 2.35 -0.64
N SER A 119 2.60 3.27 0.04
CA SER A 119 2.41 3.59 1.47
C SER A 119 2.42 2.36 2.39
N MET A 120 1.29 2.03 3.05
CA MET A 120 1.14 0.82 3.88
C MET A 120 1.42 -0.46 3.08
N GLY A 121 1.01 -0.53 1.82
CA GLY A 121 1.33 -1.66 0.93
C GLY A 121 2.84 -1.83 0.74
N GLY A 122 3.59 -0.72 0.64
CA GLY A 122 5.06 -0.73 0.63
C GLY A 122 5.66 -1.30 1.92
N HIS A 123 5.12 -0.93 3.09
CA HIS A 123 5.51 -1.53 4.37
C HIS A 123 5.28 -3.04 4.40
N ILE A 124 4.09 -3.47 3.96
CA ILE A 124 3.74 -4.89 3.93
C ILE A 124 4.65 -5.64 2.96
N THR A 125 4.95 -5.05 1.80
CA THR A 125 5.90 -5.61 0.83
C THR A 125 7.27 -5.81 1.45
N LEU A 126 7.82 -4.82 2.17
CA LEU A 126 9.10 -4.96 2.87
C LEU A 126 9.05 -6.11 3.90
N ARG A 127 7.94 -6.26 4.63
CA ARG A 127 7.75 -7.38 5.56
C ARG A 127 7.69 -8.73 4.85
N TYR A 128 7.04 -8.80 3.69
CA TYR A 128 6.96 -9.99 2.86
C TYR A 128 8.32 -10.41 2.32
N LEU A 129 9.05 -9.47 1.71
CA LEU A 129 10.37 -9.73 1.12
C LEU A 129 11.42 -10.17 2.15
N HIS A 130 11.33 -9.65 3.39
CA HIS A 130 12.21 -10.07 4.47
C HIS A 130 11.98 -11.52 4.91
N ASN A 131 10.72 -11.94 5.04
CA ASN A 131 10.37 -13.23 5.64
C ASN A 131 10.36 -14.40 4.63
N ARG A 132 10.69 -14.14 3.37
CA ARG A 132 10.51 -15.12 2.31
C ARG A 132 11.61 -15.01 1.25
N PRO A 133 12.18 -16.16 0.82
CA PRO A 133 13.01 -16.20 -0.38
C PRO A 133 12.16 -15.70 -1.55
N PRO A 134 12.60 -14.69 -2.27
CA PRO A 134 11.73 -14.02 -3.23
C PRO A 134 11.54 -14.83 -4.51
N ALA A 135 10.30 -15.13 -4.86
CA ALA A 135 9.90 -15.34 -6.25
C ALA A 135 9.79 -13.99 -7.00
N ILE A 136 10.05 -12.88 -6.30
CA ILE A 136 9.90 -11.51 -6.78
C ILE A 136 11.23 -11.02 -7.37
N ALA A 137 11.21 -10.58 -8.62
CA ALA A 137 12.39 -10.05 -9.30
C ALA A 137 12.86 -8.71 -8.70
N CYS A 138 11.92 -7.81 -8.46
CA CYS A 138 12.19 -6.53 -7.81
C CYS A 138 10.90 -5.90 -7.23
N ALA A 139 11.07 -4.83 -6.43
CA ALA A 139 9.94 -4.07 -5.89
C ALA A 139 10.16 -2.56 -6.05
N VAL A 140 9.13 -1.86 -6.54
CA VAL A 140 9.07 -0.39 -6.61
C VAL A 140 8.05 0.10 -5.58
N LEU A 141 8.50 0.91 -4.64
CA LEU A 141 7.71 1.35 -3.50
C LEU A 141 7.44 2.85 -3.58
N SER A 142 6.19 3.21 -3.82
CA SER A 142 5.70 4.59 -3.86
C SER A 142 5.44 5.11 -2.45
N ALA A 143 6.24 6.04 -1.96
CA ALA A 143 6.13 6.65 -0.64
C ALA A 143 5.86 5.63 0.49
N PRO A 144 6.69 4.56 0.64
CA PRO A 144 6.38 3.46 1.56
C PRO A 144 6.36 3.93 3.02
N MET A 145 5.45 3.35 3.82
CA MET A 145 5.37 3.57 5.26
C MET A 145 6.52 2.83 5.97
N VAL A 146 7.77 3.27 5.76
CA VAL A 146 8.91 2.78 6.55
C VAL A 146 8.73 3.18 8.01
N ASP A 147 8.23 4.39 8.23
CA ASP A 147 7.79 4.88 9.53
C ASP A 147 6.65 5.89 9.38
N ILE A 148 5.83 6.01 10.43
CA ILE A 148 4.72 6.97 10.49
C ILE A 148 5.28 8.34 10.88
N ALA A 149 4.80 9.42 10.25
CA ALA A 149 5.19 10.78 10.58
C ALA A 149 4.62 11.20 11.95
N LEU A 150 5.28 10.80 13.02
CA LEU A 150 4.95 11.16 14.40
C LEU A 150 6.05 12.03 15.00
N PRO A 151 5.71 13.02 15.86
CA PRO A 151 6.72 13.80 16.56
C PRO A 151 7.64 12.91 17.40
N ALA A 152 8.93 12.92 17.09
CA ALA A 152 9.91 12.00 17.71
C ALA A 152 9.87 12.04 19.25
N LYS A 153 9.75 13.26 19.82
CA LYS A 153 9.68 13.48 21.29
C LYS A 153 8.45 12.87 21.96
N LEU A 154 7.34 12.67 21.20
CA LEU A 154 6.08 12.14 21.73
C LEU A 154 5.87 10.67 21.40
N ARG A 155 6.75 10.08 20.60
CA ARG A 155 6.59 8.72 20.08
C ARG A 155 6.43 7.67 21.17
N TRP A 156 7.26 7.73 22.22
CA TRP A 156 7.18 6.80 23.35
C TRP A 156 5.86 6.96 24.12
N LEU A 157 5.38 8.20 24.32
CA LEU A 157 4.12 8.48 24.99
C LEU A 157 2.93 7.98 24.18
N ILE A 158 2.93 8.23 22.86
CA ILE A 158 1.90 7.70 21.96
C ILE A 158 1.88 6.15 22.02
N ALA A 159 3.04 5.51 21.98
CA ALA A 159 3.14 4.05 22.09
C ALA A 159 2.62 3.54 23.45
N ALA A 160 2.90 4.22 24.54
CA ALA A 160 2.41 3.87 25.88
C ALA A 160 0.88 4.03 25.98
N ILE A 161 0.32 5.16 25.50
CA ILE A 161 -1.13 5.41 25.49
C ILE A 161 -1.84 4.33 24.65
N VAL A 162 -1.34 4.08 23.43
CA VAL A 162 -1.91 3.06 22.53
C VAL A 162 -1.81 1.67 23.15
N GLY A 163 -0.67 1.36 23.77
CA GLY A 163 -0.47 0.09 24.48
C GLY A 163 -1.45 -0.09 25.64
N GLY A 164 -1.62 0.92 26.47
CA GLY A 164 -2.56 0.95 27.58
C GLY A 164 -4.00 0.83 27.13
N ALA A 165 -4.43 1.58 26.12
CA ALA A 165 -5.78 1.49 25.55
C ALA A 165 -6.11 0.05 25.09
N VAL A 166 -5.19 -0.59 24.37
CA VAL A 166 -5.38 -1.99 23.93
C VAL A 166 -5.44 -2.95 25.13
N SER A 167 -4.61 -2.76 26.14
CA SER A 167 -4.60 -3.61 27.35
C SER A 167 -5.87 -3.46 28.19
N LEU A 168 -6.53 -2.32 28.12
CA LEU A 168 -7.82 -2.04 28.77
C LEU A 168 -9.03 -2.44 27.90
N GLY A 169 -8.84 -3.17 26.80
CA GLY A 169 -9.94 -3.65 25.94
C GLY A 169 -10.40 -2.66 24.86
N ALA A 170 -9.77 -1.47 24.73
CA ALA A 170 -10.15 -0.48 23.71
C ALA A 170 -9.50 -0.73 22.34
N GLY A 171 -8.97 -1.92 22.09
CA GLY A 171 -8.25 -2.24 20.86
C GLY A 171 -9.04 -2.01 19.57
N GLU A 172 -10.36 -2.18 19.61
CA GLU A 172 -11.29 -2.00 18.48
C GLU A 172 -11.86 -0.57 18.37
N ALA A 173 -11.56 0.31 19.30
CA ALA A 173 -11.94 1.71 19.21
C ALA A 173 -11.04 2.43 18.19
N TYR A 174 -11.56 3.49 17.56
CA TYR A 174 -10.75 4.34 16.70
C TYR A 174 -9.55 4.93 17.47
N ALA A 175 -8.38 4.90 16.85
CA ALA A 175 -7.24 5.67 17.33
C ALA A 175 -7.52 7.18 17.24
N PRO A 176 -6.88 8.04 18.06
CA PRO A 176 -7.10 9.47 18.05
C PRO A 176 -6.99 10.09 16.66
N GLY A 177 -7.92 10.97 16.32
CA GLY A 177 -7.99 11.61 15.00
C GLY A 177 -8.68 10.77 13.92
N ASN A 178 -9.00 9.50 14.18
CA ASN A 178 -9.73 8.64 13.24
C ASN A 178 -11.22 8.60 13.56
N ARG A 179 -12.02 8.49 12.51
CA ARG A 179 -13.48 8.38 12.55
C ARG A 179 -14.00 7.82 11.24
N ASP A 180 -15.30 7.56 11.12
CA ASP A 180 -15.93 7.10 9.89
C ASP A 180 -15.67 8.05 8.71
N TYR A 181 -15.64 7.49 7.52
CA TYR A 181 -15.57 8.25 6.27
C TYR A 181 -16.79 9.18 6.17
N GLY A 182 -16.56 10.38 5.67
CA GLY A 182 -17.60 11.38 5.50
C GLY A 182 -17.15 12.59 4.70
N ALA A 183 -17.98 13.61 4.61
CA ALA A 183 -17.73 14.82 3.83
C ALA A 183 -16.41 15.53 4.16
N TRP A 184 -15.88 15.35 5.38
CA TRP A 184 -14.60 15.91 5.83
C TRP A 184 -13.40 15.37 5.06
N LYS A 185 -13.48 14.13 4.52
CA LYS A 185 -12.43 13.53 3.66
C LYS A 185 -12.50 13.99 2.21
N GLN A 186 -13.64 14.54 1.77
CA GLN A 186 -13.89 14.86 0.36
C GLN A 186 -13.43 16.27 -0.04
N LYS A 187 -12.92 17.05 0.90
CA LYS A 187 -12.40 18.40 0.63
C LYS A 187 -11.00 18.31 0.05
N PHE A 188 -10.83 18.91 -1.13
CA PHE A 188 -9.52 18.97 -1.78
C PHE A 188 -8.59 19.96 -1.08
N GLU A 189 -9.13 21.10 -0.60
CA GLU A 189 -8.36 22.13 0.08
C GLU A 189 -7.75 21.58 1.38
N GLY A 190 -6.44 21.77 1.52
CA GLY A 190 -5.68 21.29 2.68
C GLY A 190 -5.40 19.78 2.69
N ASN A 191 -5.76 19.03 1.62
CA ASN A 191 -5.36 17.64 1.52
C ASN A 191 -3.83 17.50 1.38
N THR A 192 -3.28 16.41 1.87
CA THR A 192 -1.84 16.10 1.86
C THR A 192 -1.50 14.95 0.91
N LEU A 193 -2.48 14.45 0.16
CA LEU A 193 -2.36 13.21 -0.60
C LEU A 193 -1.88 13.45 -2.03
N THR A 194 -2.49 14.41 -2.74
CA THR A 194 -2.15 14.72 -4.14
C THR A 194 -2.37 16.19 -4.45
N SER A 195 -1.65 16.72 -5.42
CA SER A 195 -1.88 18.06 -5.97
C SER A 195 -2.87 18.07 -7.13
N ASP A 196 -3.36 16.90 -7.59
CA ASP A 196 -4.33 16.76 -8.68
C ASP A 196 -5.78 16.68 -8.14
N PRO A 197 -6.63 17.70 -8.38
CA PRO A 197 -7.99 17.72 -7.89
C PRO A 197 -8.89 16.67 -8.56
N VAL A 198 -8.59 16.29 -9.80
CA VAL A 198 -9.40 15.32 -10.55
C VAL A 198 -9.14 13.90 -9.99
N ARG A 199 -7.87 13.51 -9.88
CA ARG A 199 -7.48 12.20 -9.34
C ARG A 199 -7.85 12.07 -7.86
N PHE A 200 -7.82 13.17 -7.10
CA PHE A 200 -8.33 13.19 -5.73
C PHE A 200 -9.81 12.78 -5.67
N GLN A 201 -10.64 13.27 -6.60
CA GLN A 201 -12.07 12.97 -6.62
C GLN A 201 -12.40 11.55 -7.12
N HIS A 202 -11.51 10.87 -7.84
CA HIS A 202 -11.79 9.53 -8.37
C HIS A 202 -12.14 8.53 -7.27
N ALA A 203 -11.37 8.49 -6.16
CA ALA A 203 -11.67 7.59 -5.04
C ALA A 203 -13.02 7.90 -4.38
N HIS A 204 -13.34 9.18 -4.23
CA HIS A 204 -14.62 9.61 -3.64
C HIS A 204 -15.80 9.29 -4.55
N SER A 205 -15.61 9.37 -5.87
CA SER A 205 -16.64 8.98 -6.86
C SER A 205 -16.96 7.48 -6.77
N TRP A 206 -15.92 6.62 -6.64
CA TRP A 206 -16.13 5.19 -6.43
C TRP A 206 -16.85 4.87 -5.11
N ILE A 207 -16.52 5.57 -4.03
CA ILE A 207 -17.22 5.41 -2.75
C ILE A 207 -18.67 5.88 -2.84
N ALA A 208 -18.95 6.92 -3.63
CA ALA A 208 -20.33 7.39 -3.87
C ALA A 208 -21.16 6.36 -4.66
N GLU A 209 -20.54 5.63 -5.60
CA GLU A 209 -21.19 4.54 -6.34
C GLU A 209 -21.38 3.28 -5.50
N ASN A 210 -20.40 2.97 -4.63
CA ASN A 210 -20.45 1.82 -3.73
C ASN A 210 -19.92 2.20 -2.34
N GLY A 211 -20.83 2.56 -1.44
CA GLY A 211 -20.51 2.96 -0.07
C GLY A 211 -19.75 1.90 0.76
N ARG A 212 -19.78 0.62 0.35
CA ARG A 212 -19.01 -0.45 1.02
C ARG A 212 -17.52 -0.31 0.86
N LEU A 213 -17.03 0.45 -0.14
CA LEU A 213 -15.61 0.78 -0.32
C LEU A 213 -15.10 1.76 0.74
N ALA A 214 -15.99 2.47 1.43
CA ALA A 214 -15.61 3.46 2.42
C ALA A 214 -14.82 2.83 3.58
N SER A 215 -13.69 3.45 3.90
CA SER A 215 -12.91 3.16 5.09
C SER A 215 -12.67 4.45 5.89
N GLY A 216 -12.98 4.41 7.17
CA GLY A 216 -12.84 5.55 8.09
C GLY A 216 -11.38 5.75 8.49
N GLY A 217 -10.89 4.92 9.38
CA GLY A 217 -9.53 5.00 9.88
C GLY A 217 -9.13 3.81 10.72
N GLY A 218 -7.91 3.83 11.25
CA GLY A 218 -7.35 2.76 12.06
C GLY A 218 -7.84 2.75 13.50
N THR A 219 -7.94 1.54 14.05
CA THR A 219 -8.19 1.32 15.47
C THR A 219 -6.91 1.45 16.29
N TYR A 220 -7.01 1.50 17.63
CA TYR A 220 -5.86 1.37 18.53
C TYR A 220 -5.07 0.07 18.26
N GLY A 221 -5.76 -1.03 17.96
CA GLY A 221 -5.12 -2.30 17.60
C GLY A 221 -4.25 -2.17 16.36
N TRP A 222 -4.78 -1.59 15.29
CA TRP A 222 -4.04 -1.33 14.07
C TRP A 222 -2.81 -0.42 14.34
N LEU A 223 -3.00 0.68 15.06
CA LEU A 223 -1.91 1.62 15.36
C LEU A 223 -0.82 0.96 16.21
N LYS A 224 -1.19 0.15 17.22
CA LYS A 224 -0.23 -0.63 18.00
C LYS A 224 0.56 -1.60 17.13
N ALA A 225 -0.12 -2.32 16.23
CA ALA A 225 0.51 -3.26 15.31
C ALA A 225 1.46 -2.54 14.34
N ALA A 226 1.07 -1.38 13.80
CA ALA A 226 1.90 -0.55 12.94
C ALA A 226 3.16 -0.05 13.66
N LEU A 227 3.01 0.54 14.86
CA LEU A 227 4.13 1.02 15.67
C LEU A 227 5.12 -0.09 16.06
N ARG A 228 4.63 -1.31 16.26
CA ARG A 228 5.51 -2.47 16.50
C ARG A 228 6.23 -2.90 15.24
N SER A 229 5.54 -2.85 14.10
CA SER A 229 6.07 -3.32 12.83
C SER A 229 7.15 -2.41 12.27
N VAL A 230 6.99 -1.09 12.33
CA VAL A 230 7.98 -0.12 11.84
C VAL A 230 9.30 -0.18 12.62
N ARG A 231 9.28 -0.57 13.90
CA ARG A 231 10.50 -0.74 14.71
C ARG A 231 11.45 -1.81 14.19
N LEU A 232 10.97 -2.77 13.43
CA LEU A 232 11.81 -3.81 12.83
C LEU A 232 12.82 -3.22 11.83
N PHE A 233 12.49 -2.09 11.21
CA PHE A 233 13.39 -1.40 10.29
C PHE A 233 14.48 -0.57 10.99
N ASP A 234 14.47 -0.52 12.33
CA ASP A 234 15.58 0.03 13.12
C ASP A 234 16.64 -1.05 13.43
N ASP A 235 16.28 -2.33 13.36
CA ASP A 235 17.16 -3.47 13.66
C ASP A 235 18.08 -3.80 12.48
N ARG A 236 19.39 -3.69 12.71
CA ARG A 236 20.41 -3.96 11.70
C ARG A 236 20.38 -5.40 11.21
N ALA A 237 20.23 -6.36 12.12
CA ALA A 237 20.20 -7.79 11.78
C ALA A 237 18.98 -8.11 10.90
N TYR A 238 17.86 -7.42 11.13
CA TYR A 238 16.68 -7.50 10.27
C TYR A 238 16.96 -6.95 8.86
N LEU A 239 17.59 -5.79 8.76
CA LEU A 239 17.88 -5.14 7.48
C LEU A 239 18.89 -5.92 6.63
N ASP A 240 19.85 -6.58 7.27
CA ASP A 240 20.90 -7.36 6.59
C ASP A 240 20.36 -8.60 5.85
N LEU A 241 19.08 -8.95 6.01
CA LEU A 241 18.45 -10.09 5.33
C LEU A 241 17.81 -9.74 3.99
N PHE A 242 17.67 -8.47 3.65
CA PHE A 242 17.11 -8.08 2.34
C PHE A 242 18.05 -8.48 1.20
N ARG A 243 17.49 -9.07 0.14
CA ARG A 243 18.22 -9.51 -1.06
C ARG A 243 17.56 -9.05 -2.36
N THR A 244 16.22 -8.96 -2.37
CA THR A 244 15.47 -8.50 -3.54
C THR A 244 15.80 -7.05 -3.83
N PRO A 245 16.08 -6.66 -5.08
CA PRO A 245 16.24 -5.26 -5.47
C PRO A 245 14.99 -4.43 -5.12
N ILE A 246 15.19 -3.31 -4.45
CA ILE A 246 14.13 -2.40 -3.99
C ILE A 246 14.42 -1.00 -4.54
N CYS A 247 13.41 -0.37 -5.14
CA CYS A 247 13.41 1.05 -5.46
C CYS A 247 12.37 1.76 -4.60
N ILE A 248 12.81 2.69 -3.76
CA ILE A 248 11.92 3.62 -3.06
C ILE A 248 11.79 4.90 -3.88
N VAL A 249 10.56 5.25 -4.24
CA VAL A 249 10.25 6.56 -4.83
C VAL A 249 9.59 7.41 -3.75
N GLN A 250 10.31 8.41 -3.28
CA GLN A 250 9.95 9.29 -2.19
C GLN A 250 9.17 10.50 -2.71
N ALA A 251 8.04 10.82 -2.09
CA ALA A 251 7.33 12.06 -2.33
C ALA A 251 8.00 13.22 -1.56
N GLY A 252 8.46 14.25 -2.27
CA GLY A 252 9.25 15.35 -1.69
C GLY A 252 8.50 16.12 -0.60
N ASP A 253 7.19 16.34 -0.79
CA ASP A 253 6.31 17.09 0.12
C ASP A 253 5.41 16.18 0.97
N ASP A 254 5.84 14.95 1.26
CA ASP A 254 5.07 13.99 2.05
C ASP A 254 4.83 14.51 3.49
N LYS A 255 3.56 14.43 3.93
CA LYS A 255 3.12 14.78 5.30
C LYS A 255 2.50 13.58 6.04
N VAL A 256 2.47 12.41 5.40
CA VAL A 256 1.82 11.19 5.91
C VAL A 256 2.83 10.21 6.48
N VAL A 257 3.94 10.00 5.75
CA VAL A 257 5.02 9.10 6.16
C VAL A 257 6.33 9.85 6.34
N SER A 258 7.30 9.21 6.97
CA SER A 258 8.59 9.83 7.29
C SER A 258 9.61 9.65 6.17
N ASN A 259 9.87 10.70 5.38
CA ASN A 259 10.94 10.72 4.39
C ASN A 259 12.32 10.38 5.02
N ALA A 260 12.62 10.93 6.19
CA ALA A 260 13.86 10.63 6.90
C ALA A 260 14.00 9.14 7.30
N ALA A 261 12.88 8.44 7.49
CA ALA A 261 12.92 7.00 7.72
C ALA A 261 13.20 6.22 6.44
N GLN A 262 12.66 6.66 5.30
CA GLN A 262 12.96 6.09 3.98
C GLN A 262 14.44 6.29 3.64
N ASP A 263 15.01 7.48 3.88
CA ASP A 263 16.43 7.77 3.69
C ASP A 263 17.32 6.84 4.54
N ARG A 264 16.98 6.67 5.83
CA ARG A 264 17.72 5.76 6.72
C ARG A 264 17.62 4.31 6.28
N PHE A 265 16.46 3.86 5.81
CA PHE A 265 16.27 2.50 5.32
C PHE A 265 17.11 2.27 4.06
N ALA A 266 17.00 3.13 3.06
CA ALA A 266 17.75 3.02 1.81
C ALA A 266 19.27 3.07 2.06
N GLY A 267 19.75 3.94 2.94
CA GLY A 267 21.17 4.02 3.30
C GLY A 267 21.71 2.81 4.07
N ARG A 268 20.84 1.91 4.56
CA ARG A 268 21.24 0.71 5.33
C ARG A 268 21.05 -0.60 4.58
N VAL A 269 20.20 -0.61 3.55
CA VAL A 269 19.86 -1.82 2.76
C VAL A 269 20.57 -1.75 1.41
N PRO A 270 21.64 -2.55 1.19
CA PRO A 270 22.48 -2.43 -0.01
C PRO A 270 21.77 -2.66 -1.35
N CYS A 271 20.67 -3.43 -1.36
CA CYS A 271 19.86 -3.68 -2.54
C CYS A 271 18.71 -2.68 -2.69
N CYS A 272 18.73 -1.55 -1.98
CA CYS A 272 17.72 -0.49 -2.05
C CYS A 272 18.31 0.77 -2.68
N GLU A 273 17.69 1.24 -3.76
CA GLU A 273 17.91 2.60 -4.29
C GLU A 273 16.75 3.51 -3.93
N LEU A 274 17.02 4.81 -3.82
CA LEU A 274 16.02 5.81 -3.46
C LEU A 274 16.06 6.96 -4.47
N HIS A 275 14.89 7.27 -5.00
CA HIS A 275 14.63 8.44 -5.84
C HIS A 275 13.63 9.36 -5.16
N ARG A 276 13.77 10.67 -5.36
CA ARG A 276 12.88 11.67 -4.80
C ARG A 276 12.24 12.48 -5.91
N ILE A 277 10.93 12.68 -5.82
CA ILE A 277 10.17 13.55 -6.71
C ILE A 277 9.78 14.80 -5.92
N ASP A 278 10.50 15.89 -6.13
CA ASP A 278 10.26 17.16 -5.44
C ASP A 278 8.91 17.77 -5.81
N GLY A 279 8.22 18.35 -4.83
CA GLY A 279 6.88 18.93 -4.98
C GLY A 279 5.74 17.92 -5.04
N ALA A 280 6.04 16.62 -5.10
CA ALA A 280 5.03 15.58 -5.04
C ALA A 280 4.53 15.36 -3.61
N ARG A 281 3.21 15.17 -3.46
CA ARG A 281 2.57 14.76 -2.21
C ARG A 281 2.53 13.23 -2.12
N HIS A 282 1.96 12.71 -1.04
CA HIS A 282 2.02 11.30 -0.64
C HIS A 282 1.64 10.28 -1.73
N GLU A 283 0.58 10.54 -2.52
CA GLU A 283 0.05 9.60 -3.53
C GLU A 283 0.67 9.86 -4.91
N LEU A 284 1.96 9.51 -5.11
CA LEU A 284 2.71 9.73 -6.36
C LEU A 284 1.96 9.25 -7.62
N LEU A 285 1.30 8.08 -7.55
CA LEU A 285 0.50 7.52 -8.65
C LEU A 285 -0.80 8.30 -8.92
N LYS A 286 -1.12 9.28 -8.09
CA LYS A 286 -2.30 10.16 -8.20
C LYS A 286 -1.92 11.61 -8.34
N GLU A 287 -0.65 11.92 -8.52
CA GLU A 287 -0.17 13.26 -8.77
C GLU A 287 -0.48 13.75 -10.20
N ARG A 288 -0.29 15.04 -10.45
CA ARG A 288 -0.37 15.64 -11.80
C ARG A 288 0.62 14.95 -12.74
N ASP A 289 0.30 14.90 -14.02
CA ASP A 289 1.06 14.15 -15.03
C ASP A 289 2.57 14.42 -14.95
N ALA A 290 3.00 15.68 -14.85
CA ALA A 290 4.43 16.03 -14.78
C ALA A 290 5.21 15.39 -13.60
N LEU A 291 4.54 15.09 -12.47
CA LEU A 291 5.14 14.38 -11.33
C LEU A 291 4.96 12.87 -11.48
N ARG A 292 3.82 12.46 -12.02
CA ARG A 292 3.48 11.06 -12.25
C ARG A 292 4.35 10.44 -13.35
N ASP A 293 4.69 11.20 -14.39
CA ASP A 293 5.59 10.77 -15.48
C ASP A 293 6.99 10.49 -14.93
N GLN A 294 7.52 11.33 -14.03
CA GLN A 294 8.79 11.07 -13.35
C GLN A 294 8.76 9.75 -12.55
N PHE A 295 7.63 9.42 -11.92
CA PHE A 295 7.49 8.14 -11.24
C PHE A 295 7.56 6.97 -12.23
N TRP A 296 6.89 7.08 -13.38
CA TRP A 296 6.89 6.03 -14.39
C TRP A 296 8.26 5.88 -15.06
N ASP A 297 9.00 6.96 -15.29
CA ASP A 297 10.37 6.91 -15.80
C ASP A 297 11.30 6.15 -14.84
N ILE A 298 11.18 6.40 -13.53
CA ILE A 298 11.93 5.67 -12.51
C ILE A 298 11.51 4.19 -12.49
N PHE A 299 10.21 3.91 -12.53
CA PHE A 299 9.68 2.55 -12.58
C PHE A 299 10.21 1.78 -13.80
N ASP A 300 10.12 2.36 -14.98
CA ASP A 300 10.56 1.76 -16.23
C ASP A 300 12.07 1.51 -16.22
N GLY A 301 12.87 2.50 -15.81
CA GLY A 301 14.33 2.37 -15.72
C GLY A 301 14.77 1.33 -14.69
N PHE A 302 14.08 1.24 -13.54
CA PHE A 302 14.40 0.24 -12.52
C PHE A 302 14.01 -1.18 -12.96
N THR A 303 12.78 -1.36 -13.42
CA THR A 303 12.32 -2.69 -13.85
C THR A 303 13.12 -3.24 -15.03
N ALA A 304 13.49 -2.40 -16.00
CA ALA A 304 14.31 -2.82 -17.15
C ALA A 304 15.69 -3.40 -16.76
N ARG A 305 16.21 -3.10 -15.57
CA ARG A 305 17.48 -3.66 -15.07
C ARG A 305 17.32 -4.99 -14.34
N HIS A 306 16.07 -5.36 -13.98
CA HIS A 306 15.83 -6.50 -13.09
C HIS A 306 14.88 -7.56 -13.68
N ILE A 307 14.29 -7.29 -14.87
CA ILE A 307 13.40 -8.22 -15.57
C ILE A 307 13.72 -8.31 -17.05
#